data_b44e47f6ae90fb076718a20ea2ac66fd
#
_entry.id   b44e47f6ae90fb076718a20ea2ac66fd
#
_cell.length_a   1.000
_cell.length_b   1.000
_cell.length_c   1.000
_cell.angle_alpha   90.00
_cell.angle_beta   90.00
_cell.angle_gamma   90.00
#
_symmetry.space_group_name_H-M   'P 1'
#
loop_
_entity.id
_entity.type
_entity.pdbx_description
1 polymer ?
#
loop_
_entity_poly.entity_id
_entity_poly.type
_entity_poly.pdbx_seq_one_letter_code
_entity_poly.pdbx_strand_id
1 'polypeptide(L)'
;MNIKLLFIPLLLFSSQLYAETIHLGILNTSGNEAENVLYAETASVLKDKLKPRNVEVSTYDLPGLEKAIAAGKLDFFISNPGFYVSSREKLDTTALASQRNQFFGRPDRALGSVFVVPRLNSNVFSLRDLRGKSVCAVAPNAYGGLYIALGELNRRGFNPDSFFSSIHYTGYPMPKVLEELKAGKCEEAIVRTCLLEELSASGQIKQNEFRVIEPRPKDSKEFCVRSTELYPGWVFAATKNTSEALRKETTKILFSLPAVQGNEWSVPRNFADLDNLYKNLKVGHYEYLRNWDWKEFIRNYWSFILIVFVVMIAVILHNLILKQQVERRTERLRQTMKEKLAEHQAAVNANRHLHDMEKINLVGMLSSMIAHELRQPLTVIRNYAEGLKEITRSPDYDTKVLDEALKVVDEQSIRASSIIEHMRGLIKGKESKVKEVDLNSFVPSVIDTYRELGGKYEVKFVTSAAAPVTVQIDPTQFEIVLLNLLNNASEAITQQETKPVISVGISCESGEAAVTVANEGFLEHEELLIIFLP
;
A
#
# COMPACT_ATOMS: atom_id res chain seq x y z
N MET A 1 -90.14 -28.81 -11.77
CA MET A 1 -88.69 -28.89 -12.11
C MET A 1 -88.10 -27.56 -11.71
N ASN A 2 -87.58 -27.49 -10.42
CA ASN A 2 -87.12 -26.25 -9.78
C ASN A 2 -85.60 -26.11 -9.98
N ILE A 3 -85.23 -25.13 -10.78
CA ILE A 3 -83.83 -24.73 -10.97
C ILE A 3 -83.46 -23.75 -9.86
N LYS A 4 -82.69 -24.12 -8.85
CA LYS A 4 -82.15 -23.21 -7.89
C LYS A 4 -80.90 -22.57 -8.51
N LEU A 5 -80.99 -21.29 -8.85
CA LEU A 5 -79.81 -20.45 -9.15
C LEU A 5 -78.96 -20.30 -7.90
N LEU A 6 -77.74 -20.82 -7.94
CA LEU A 6 -76.70 -20.63 -6.92
C LEU A 6 -76.00 -19.28 -7.19
N PHE A 7 -76.32 -18.26 -6.39
CA PHE A 7 -75.56 -17.00 -6.40
C PHE A 7 -74.23 -17.22 -5.66
N ILE A 8 -73.10 -17.25 -6.40
CA ILE A 8 -71.78 -17.18 -5.83
C ILE A 8 -71.42 -15.70 -5.65
N PRO A 9 -71.23 -15.19 -4.40
CA PRO A 9 -70.74 -13.83 -4.22
C PRO A 9 -69.28 -13.77 -4.65
N LEU A 10 -68.98 -13.00 -5.69
CA LEU A 10 -67.66 -12.64 -6.12
C LEU A 10 -67.05 -11.71 -5.04
N LEU A 11 -66.30 -12.28 -4.09
CA LEU A 11 -65.48 -11.54 -3.13
C LEU A 11 -64.39 -10.84 -3.93
N LEU A 12 -64.62 -9.57 -4.28
CA LEU A 12 -63.57 -8.65 -4.71
C LEU A 12 -62.63 -8.44 -3.51
N PHE A 13 -61.56 -9.24 -3.47
CA PHE A 13 -60.40 -8.91 -2.66
C PHE A 13 -59.79 -7.63 -3.25
N SER A 14 -60.19 -6.49 -2.74
CA SER A 14 -59.45 -5.25 -2.88
C SER A 14 -58.16 -5.44 -2.12
N SER A 15 -57.11 -5.94 -2.81
CA SER A 15 -55.76 -5.80 -2.33
C SER A 15 -55.48 -4.31 -2.22
N GLN A 16 -55.61 -3.76 -1.03
CA GLN A 16 -54.99 -2.48 -0.72
C GLN A 16 -53.52 -2.68 -0.99
N LEU A 17 -53.04 -2.19 -2.16
CA LEU A 17 -51.63 -1.99 -2.38
C LEU A 17 -51.17 -0.98 -1.33
N TYR A 18 -50.72 -1.47 -0.19
CA TYR A 18 -49.91 -0.65 0.71
C TYR A 18 -48.67 -0.27 -0.10
N ALA A 19 -48.58 1.01 -0.45
CA ALA A 19 -47.37 1.50 -1.09
C ALA A 19 -46.18 1.15 -0.17
N GLU A 20 -45.30 0.32 -0.70
CA GLU A 20 -44.06 -0.07 0.02
C GLU A 20 -43.34 1.19 0.46
N THR A 21 -43.02 1.31 1.74
CA THR A 21 -42.26 2.44 2.26
C THR A 21 -40.80 2.09 2.29
N ILE A 22 -39.99 2.91 1.68
CA ILE A 22 -38.53 2.81 1.61
C ILE A 22 -37.93 3.72 2.66
N HIS A 23 -37.11 3.20 3.53
CA HIS A 23 -36.48 3.95 4.62
C HIS A 23 -35.03 4.29 4.31
N LEU A 24 -34.74 5.60 4.18
CA LEU A 24 -33.38 6.12 3.96
C LEU A 24 -32.85 6.75 5.27
N GLY A 25 -31.79 6.18 5.81
CA GLY A 25 -31.04 6.75 6.92
C GLY A 25 -29.90 7.66 6.46
N ILE A 26 -29.75 8.84 7.06
CA ILE A 26 -28.61 9.73 6.78
C ILE A 26 -27.84 9.95 8.07
N LEU A 27 -26.52 9.68 8.03
CA LEU A 27 -25.64 9.98 9.14
C LEU A 27 -25.47 11.49 9.30
N ASN A 28 -25.88 12.02 10.43
CA ASN A 28 -25.69 13.43 10.78
C ASN A 28 -24.38 13.60 11.56
N THR A 29 -23.39 14.27 10.97
CA THR A 29 -22.11 14.60 11.62
C THR A 29 -21.95 16.11 11.87
N SER A 30 -22.86 16.93 11.36
CA SER A 30 -22.75 18.39 11.44
C SER A 30 -23.63 18.99 12.54
N GLY A 31 -24.57 18.25 13.08
CA GLY A 31 -25.56 18.78 14.02
C GLY A 31 -26.62 19.67 13.33
N ASN A 32 -26.50 19.87 12.02
CA ASN A 32 -27.41 20.69 11.22
C ASN A 32 -27.84 19.90 9.98
N GLU A 33 -29.11 19.56 9.85
CA GLU A 33 -29.65 18.73 8.76
C GLU A 33 -29.50 19.39 7.37
N ALA A 34 -29.29 20.70 7.32
CA ALA A 34 -29.25 21.50 6.10
C ALA A 34 -27.87 21.53 5.38
N GLU A 35 -26.82 21.02 5.97
CA GLU A 35 -25.45 21.27 5.46
C GLU A 35 -25.04 20.42 4.24
N ASN A 36 -25.75 19.36 3.91
CA ASN A 36 -25.36 18.55 2.75
C ASN A 36 -26.41 18.57 1.65
N VAL A 37 -26.29 19.55 0.78
CA VAL A 37 -27.23 19.81 -0.32
C VAL A 37 -27.36 18.58 -1.25
N LEU A 38 -26.26 17.83 -1.50
CA LEU A 38 -26.33 16.61 -2.31
C LEU A 38 -27.25 15.56 -1.67
N TYR A 39 -27.21 15.37 -0.35
CA TYR A 39 -28.00 14.33 0.33
C TYR A 39 -29.48 14.72 0.38
N ALA A 40 -29.76 16.00 0.60
CA ALA A 40 -31.13 16.53 0.55
C ALA A 40 -31.72 16.40 -0.85
N GLU A 41 -30.96 16.76 -1.89
CA GLU A 41 -31.38 16.61 -3.28
C GLU A 41 -31.58 15.13 -3.65
N THR A 42 -30.65 14.26 -3.22
CA THR A 42 -30.77 12.80 -3.40
C THR A 42 -32.08 12.30 -2.80
N ALA A 43 -32.37 12.68 -1.56
CA ALA A 43 -33.60 12.29 -0.89
C ALA A 43 -34.85 12.81 -1.62
N SER A 44 -34.81 14.04 -2.11
CA SER A 44 -35.90 14.66 -2.88
C SER A 44 -36.19 13.90 -4.19
N VAL A 45 -35.13 13.62 -4.96
CA VAL A 45 -35.24 12.89 -6.23
C VAL A 45 -35.69 11.45 -6.02
N LEU A 46 -35.19 10.77 -4.98
CA LEU A 46 -35.66 9.43 -4.66
C LEU A 46 -37.15 9.40 -4.31
N LYS A 47 -37.64 10.39 -3.54
CA LYS A 47 -39.07 10.55 -3.25
C LYS A 47 -39.91 10.72 -4.51
N ASP A 48 -39.40 11.40 -5.53
CA ASP A 48 -40.11 11.60 -6.79
C ASP A 48 -40.02 10.39 -7.72
N LYS A 49 -38.82 9.85 -7.93
CA LYS A 49 -38.55 8.80 -8.94
C LYS A 49 -38.98 7.40 -8.52
N LEU A 50 -39.10 7.13 -7.22
CA LEU A 50 -39.53 5.82 -6.72
C LEU A 50 -41.03 5.69 -6.50
N LYS A 51 -41.82 6.69 -6.88
CA LYS A 51 -43.29 6.58 -6.86
C LYS A 51 -43.79 5.34 -7.63
N PRO A 52 -44.81 4.62 -7.18
CA PRO A 52 -45.74 4.98 -6.08
C PRO A 52 -45.23 4.64 -4.65
N ARG A 53 -44.01 4.10 -4.50
CA ARG A 53 -43.42 3.83 -3.18
C ARG A 53 -43.17 5.14 -2.45
N ASN A 54 -43.40 5.14 -1.14
CA ASN A 54 -43.10 6.28 -0.29
C ASN A 54 -41.63 6.19 0.16
N VAL A 55 -40.88 7.29 0.23
CA VAL A 55 -39.51 7.35 0.75
C VAL A 55 -39.50 8.20 2.02
N GLU A 56 -39.23 7.56 3.14
CA GLU A 56 -39.05 8.21 4.44
C GLU A 56 -37.56 8.40 4.74
N VAL A 57 -37.21 9.63 5.11
CA VAL A 57 -35.82 10.00 5.39
C VAL A 57 -35.70 10.32 6.86
N SER A 58 -34.71 9.67 7.52
CA SER A 58 -34.42 9.90 8.93
C SER A 58 -32.94 10.16 9.12
N THR A 59 -32.59 11.04 10.06
CA THR A 59 -31.20 11.35 10.42
C THR A 59 -30.81 10.65 11.69
N TYR A 60 -29.56 10.21 11.76
CA TYR A 60 -29.03 9.41 12.86
C TYR A 60 -27.63 9.90 13.26
N ASP A 61 -27.29 9.76 14.51
CA ASP A 61 -25.88 9.69 14.97
C ASP A 61 -25.27 8.31 14.63
N LEU A 62 -23.98 8.15 14.80
CA LEU A 62 -23.29 6.87 14.49
C LEU A 62 -23.90 5.65 15.20
N PRO A 63 -24.10 5.66 16.54
CA PRO A 63 -24.74 4.53 17.24
C PRO A 63 -26.17 4.28 16.82
N GLY A 64 -26.94 5.35 16.56
CA GLY A 64 -28.32 5.28 16.11
C GLY A 64 -28.46 4.64 14.74
N LEU A 65 -27.59 5.03 13.80
CA LEU A 65 -27.55 4.46 12.46
C LEU A 65 -27.22 2.96 12.50
N GLU A 66 -26.21 2.56 13.27
CA GLU A 66 -25.84 1.16 13.43
C GLU A 66 -27.00 0.33 13.99
N LYS A 67 -27.69 0.82 15.04
CA LYS A 67 -28.85 0.16 15.63
C LYS A 67 -30.02 0.07 14.66
N ALA A 68 -30.29 1.13 13.87
CA ALA A 68 -31.38 1.14 12.90
C ALA A 68 -31.14 0.13 11.77
N ILE A 69 -29.92 0.04 11.26
CA ILE A 69 -29.53 -0.95 10.23
C ILE A 69 -29.62 -2.37 10.81
N ALA A 70 -29.06 -2.61 11.99
CA ALA A 70 -29.07 -3.92 12.65
C ALA A 70 -30.50 -4.41 12.94
N ALA A 71 -31.41 -3.48 13.29
CA ALA A 71 -32.82 -3.76 13.52
C ALA A 71 -33.64 -3.93 12.22
N GLY A 72 -33.01 -3.81 11.04
CA GLY A 72 -33.69 -3.93 9.75
C GLY A 72 -34.69 -2.80 9.44
N LYS A 73 -34.53 -1.63 10.06
CA LYS A 73 -35.42 -0.47 9.89
C LYS A 73 -35.10 0.37 8.67
N LEU A 74 -33.99 0.15 8.00
CA LEU A 74 -33.51 0.91 6.87
C LEU A 74 -33.30 0.02 5.66
N ASP A 75 -33.67 0.53 4.50
CA ASP A 75 -33.35 -0.06 3.20
C ASP A 75 -32.03 0.50 2.68
N PHE A 76 -31.86 1.82 2.81
CA PHE A 76 -30.67 2.52 2.38
C PHE A 76 -30.13 3.43 3.46
N PHE A 77 -28.85 3.72 3.36
CA PHE A 77 -28.25 4.75 4.20
C PHE A 77 -27.13 5.52 3.49
N ILE A 78 -26.92 6.74 3.93
CA ILE A 78 -25.79 7.58 3.55
C ILE A 78 -24.90 7.74 4.77
N SER A 79 -23.63 7.39 4.65
CA SER A 79 -22.67 7.51 5.74
C SER A 79 -21.27 7.90 5.27
N ASN A 80 -20.42 8.32 6.20
CA ASN A 80 -19.01 8.42 5.90
C ASN A 80 -18.43 7.01 5.64
N PRO A 81 -17.38 6.91 4.82
CA PRO A 81 -16.84 5.61 4.41
C PRO A 81 -16.20 4.84 5.57
N GLY A 82 -15.76 5.53 6.63
CA GLY A 82 -15.24 4.91 7.84
C GLY A 82 -16.29 4.07 8.56
N PHE A 83 -17.50 4.60 8.73
CA PHE A 83 -18.63 3.83 9.26
C PHE A 83 -18.96 2.64 8.36
N TYR A 84 -19.08 2.89 7.05
CA TYR A 84 -19.38 1.82 6.09
C TYR A 84 -18.38 0.67 6.18
N VAL A 85 -17.08 0.94 6.11
CA VAL A 85 -16.02 -0.08 6.15
C VAL A 85 -16.00 -0.81 7.49
N SER A 86 -16.17 -0.09 8.61
CA SER A 86 -16.15 -0.71 9.95
C SER A 86 -17.36 -1.59 10.25
N SER A 87 -18.47 -1.41 9.54
CA SER A 87 -19.74 -2.08 9.82
C SER A 87 -20.25 -2.99 8.72
N ARG A 88 -19.70 -2.90 7.49
CA ARG A 88 -20.23 -3.59 6.29
C ARG A 88 -20.36 -5.11 6.45
N GLU A 89 -19.35 -5.76 7.04
CA GLU A 89 -19.36 -7.20 7.24
C GLU A 89 -20.36 -7.62 8.33
N LYS A 90 -20.38 -6.87 9.45
CA LYS A 90 -21.28 -7.12 10.57
C LYS A 90 -22.74 -6.91 10.22
N LEU A 91 -23.03 -5.89 9.40
CA LEU A 91 -24.40 -5.48 9.03
C LEU A 91 -24.82 -5.97 7.65
N ASP A 92 -23.95 -6.67 6.92
CA ASP A 92 -24.19 -7.19 5.56
C ASP A 92 -24.74 -6.10 4.64
N THR A 93 -23.94 -5.07 4.42
CA THR A 93 -24.32 -3.90 3.62
C THR A 93 -23.46 -3.76 2.38
N THR A 94 -24.04 -3.19 1.31
CA THR A 94 -23.40 -3.05 0.00
C THR A 94 -23.38 -1.60 -0.44
N ALA A 95 -22.21 -1.06 -0.78
CA ALA A 95 -22.09 0.27 -1.36
C ALA A 95 -22.68 0.30 -2.78
N LEU A 96 -23.59 1.20 -3.04
CA LEU A 96 -24.18 1.45 -4.36
C LEU A 96 -23.51 2.61 -5.08
N ALA A 97 -23.16 3.66 -4.34
CA ALA A 97 -22.48 4.83 -4.88
C ALA A 97 -21.52 5.44 -3.87
N SER A 98 -20.49 6.13 -4.37
CA SER A 98 -19.57 6.94 -3.55
C SER A 98 -19.60 8.38 -4.05
N GLN A 99 -19.56 9.32 -3.11
CA GLN A 99 -19.50 10.74 -3.42
C GLN A 99 -18.16 11.10 -4.06
N ARG A 100 -18.22 11.75 -5.20
CA ARG A 100 -17.12 12.49 -5.81
C ARG A 100 -17.34 13.97 -5.57
N ASN A 101 -16.36 14.68 -5.06
CA ASN A 101 -16.44 16.13 -4.89
C ASN A 101 -15.61 16.87 -5.94
N GLN A 102 -15.96 18.14 -6.17
CA GLN A 102 -15.26 19.01 -7.13
C GLN A 102 -13.79 19.30 -6.73
N PHE A 103 -13.46 19.18 -5.44
CA PHE A 103 -12.16 19.59 -4.91
C PHE A 103 -11.03 18.62 -5.25
N PHE A 104 -11.35 17.34 -5.41
CA PHE A 104 -10.36 16.28 -5.66
C PHE A 104 -10.68 15.43 -6.89
N GLY A 105 -11.89 15.51 -7.43
CA GLY A 105 -12.29 14.94 -8.73
C GLY A 105 -12.34 13.42 -8.81
N ARG A 106 -12.09 12.68 -7.70
CA ARG A 106 -12.11 11.21 -7.66
C ARG A 106 -12.85 10.71 -6.42
N PRO A 107 -13.74 9.69 -6.53
CA PRO A 107 -14.51 9.18 -5.40
C PRO A 107 -13.67 8.43 -4.37
N ASP A 108 -12.54 7.86 -4.78
CA ASP A 108 -11.59 7.15 -3.92
C ASP A 108 -10.58 8.09 -3.24
N ARG A 109 -10.56 9.38 -3.62
CA ARG A 109 -9.67 10.42 -3.08
C ARG A 109 -10.44 11.71 -2.85
N ALA A 110 -11.40 11.68 -1.95
CA ALA A 110 -12.34 12.78 -1.72
C ALA A 110 -12.19 13.46 -0.36
N LEU A 111 -11.55 12.80 0.61
CA LEU A 111 -11.43 13.31 1.98
C LEU A 111 -10.06 12.99 2.58
N GLY A 112 -9.49 13.97 3.25
CA GLY A 112 -8.27 13.85 4.05
C GLY A 112 -8.39 14.59 5.37
N SER A 113 -7.28 14.74 6.06
CA SER A 113 -7.17 15.54 7.28
C SER A 113 -6.10 16.64 7.16
N VAL A 114 -6.23 17.64 7.99
CA VAL A 114 -5.32 18.76 8.10
C VAL A 114 -4.91 18.91 9.56
N PHE A 115 -3.60 18.99 9.82
CA PHE A 115 -3.07 19.41 11.11
C PHE A 115 -2.93 20.93 11.11
N VAL A 116 -3.48 21.55 12.11
CA VAL A 116 -3.64 23.01 12.17
C VAL A 116 -3.11 23.55 13.48
N VAL A 117 -2.36 24.62 13.40
CA VAL A 117 -1.91 25.40 14.57
C VAL A 117 -2.28 26.88 14.39
N PRO A 118 -2.40 27.66 15.46
CA PRO A 118 -2.51 29.11 15.34
C PRO A 118 -1.30 29.66 14.58
N ARG A 119 -1.51 30.61 13.67
CA ARG A 119 -0.41 31.16 12.85
C ARG A 119 0.72 31.78 13.67
N LEU A 120 0.38 32.33 14.82
CA LEU A 120 1.34 32.92 15.75
C LEU A 120 2.22 31.87 16.49
N ASN A 121 1.89 30.61 16.41
CA ASN A 121 2.71 29.54 16.97
C ASN A 121 3.93 29.31 16.08
N SER A 122 5.03 30.01 16.35
CA SER A 122 6.24 30.00 15.52
C SER A 122 7.06 28.72 15.61
N ASN A 123 6.84 27.87 16.62
CA ASN A 123 7.72 26.75 16.96
C ASN A 123 7.28 25.38 16.40
N VAL A 124 6.21 25.35 15.61
CA VAL A 124 5.67 24.09 15.04
C VAL A 124 5.69 24.19 13.51
N PHE A 125 6.58 23.48 12.86
CA PHE A 125 6.74 23.50 11.40
C PHE A 125 6.54 22.12 10.76
N SER A 126 6.72 21.06 11.54
CA SER A 126 6.61 19.67 11.08
C SER A 126 5.68 18.85 11.96
N LEU A 127 5.23 17.70 11.45
CA LEU A 127 4.46 16.73 12.25
C LEU A 127 5.25 16.25 13.47
N ARG A 128 6.57 16.22 13.39
CA ARG A 128 7.41 15.82 14.53
C ARG A 128 7.31 16.79 15.69
N ASP A 129 7.13 18.09 15.41
CA ASP A 129 7.02 19.15 16.43
C ASP A 129 5.69 19.08 17.20
N LEU A 130 4.70 18.34 16.67
CA LEU A 130 3.40 18.12 17.31
C LEU A 130 3.45 17.02 18.38
N ARG A 131 4.53 16.25 18.45
CA ARG A 131 4.66 15.18 19.44
C ARG A 131 4.64 15.72 20.87
N GLY A 132 3.79 15.11 21.69
CA GLY A 132 3.64 15.47 23.10
C GLY A 132 2.79 16.71 23.34
N LYS A 133 2.23 17.33 22.28
CA LYS A 133 1.30 18.46 22.39
C LYS A 133 -0.12 18.01 22.64
N SER A 134 -0.95 18.91 23.12
CA SER A 134 -2.39 18.70 23.24
C SER A 134 -3.08 19.00 21.91
N VAL A 135 -4.02 18.15 21.50
CA VAL A 135 -4.74 18.30 20.23
C VAL A 135 -6.25 18.40 20.45
N CYS A 136 -6.89 19.31 19.71
CA CYS A 136 -8.34 19.35 19.57
C CYS A 136 -8.80 18.52 18.37
N ALA A 137 -9.80 17.66 18.59
CA ALA A 137 -10.48 16.90 17.55
C ALA A 137 -11.98 16.91 17.79
N VAL A 138 -12.79 16.65 16.76
CA VAL A 138 -14.25 16.75 16.89
C VAL A 138 -14.85 15.60 17.71
N ALA A 139 -14.40 14.36 17.50
CA ALA A 139 -14.91 13.17 18.20
C ALA A 139 -13.90 12.01 18.12
N PRO A 140 -13.92 11.07 19.08
CA PRO A 140 -12.98 9.94 19.12
C PRO A 140 -13.08 8.98 17.94
N ASN A 141 -14.21 8.95 17.25
CA ASN A 141 -14.49 8.11 16.07
C ASN A 141 -14.65 8.91 14.79
N ALA A 142 -14.18 10.16 14.76
CA ALA A 142 -14.30 11.04 13.60
C ALA A 142 -13.36 10.59 12.48
N TYR A 143 -13.93 10.20 11.34
CA TYR A 143 -13.19 9.71 10.20
C TYR A 143 -12.18 10.73 9.67
N GLY A 144 -12.64 11.84 9.06
CA GLY A 144 -11.78 12.90 8.53
C GLY A 144 -11.24 13.85 9.59
N GLY A 145 -11.87 13.90 10.76
CA GLY A 145 -11.49 14.79 11.87
C GLY A 145 -10.52 14.15 12.88
N LEU A 146 -10.14 12.89 12.70
CA LEU A 146 -9.17 12.20 13.57
C LEU A 146 -8.48 11.02 12.90
N TYR A 147 -9.22 9.97 12.46
CA TYR A 147 -8.62 8.69 12.08
C TYR A 147 -7.66 8.81 10.89
N ILE A 148 -7.99 9.62 9.88
CA ILE A 148 -7.08 9.84 8.75
C ILE A 148 -5.76 10.48 9.22
N ALA A 149 -5.83 11.44 10.16
CA ALA A 149 -4.65 12.07 10.72
C ALA A 149 -3.80 11.09 11.55
N LEU A 150 -4.43 10.28 12.41
CA LEU A 150 -3.73 9.23 13.16
C LEU A 150 -3.09 8.19 12.23
N GLY A 151 -3.76 7.86 11.12
CA GLY A 151 -3.21 6.98 10.08
C GLY A 151 -1.97 7.57 9.41
N GLU A 152 -1.93 8.87 9.18
CA GLU A 152 -0.74 9.54 8.65
C GLU A 152 0.41 9.48 9.64
N LEU A 153 0.16 9.68 10.94
CA LEU A 153 1.17 9.51 11.99
C LEU A 153 1.72 8.08 12.01
N ASN A 154 0.83 7.08 11.97
CA ASN A 154 1.22 5.68 11.92
C ASN A 154 2.08 5.36 10.69
N ARG A 155 1.68 5.83 9.51
CA ARG A 155 2.41 5.65 8.24
C ARG A 155 3.81 6.25 8.28
N ARG A 156 4.02 7.30 9.07
CA ARG A 156 5.32 7.94 9.29
C ARG A 156 6.15 7.32 10.42
N GLY A 157 5.66 6.21 10.99
CA GLY A 157 6.36 5.47 12.04
C GLY A 157 6.16 6.03 13.45
N PHE A 158 5.23 6.96 13.64
CA PHE A 158 4.82 7.39 14.98
C PHE A 158 3.76 6.46 15.56
N ASN A 159 3.77 6.26 16.88
CA ASN A 159 2.70 5.55 17.56
C ASN A 159 1.52 6.52 17.83
N PRO A 160 0.35 6.36 17.16
CA PRO A 160 -0.78 7.28 17.32
C PRO A 160 -1.33 7.34 18.75
N ASP A 161 -1.28 6.22 19.48
CA ASP A 161 -1.84 6.12 20.84
C ASP A 161 -1.04 6.92 21.89
N SER A 162 0.20 7.26 21.59
CA SER A 162 1.10 8.00 22.50
C SER A 162 1.74 9.23 21.85
N PHE A 163 1.25 9.64 20.68
CA PHE A 163 1.83 10.77 19.96
C PHE A 163 1.50 12.10 20.61
N PHE A 164 0.22 12.30 20.96
CA PHE A 164 -0.28 13.48 21.65
C PHE A 164 -0.24 13.29 23.16
N SER A 165 -0.04 14.36 23.90
CA SER A 165 -0.16 14.34 25.37
C SER A 165 -1.60 14.14 25.83
N SER A 166 -2.55 14.73 25.07
CA SER A 166 -3.99 14.59 25.30
C SER A 166 -4.77 14.94 24.04
N ILE A 167 -5.95 14.34 23.89
CA ILE A 167 -6.90 14.67 22.82
C ILE A 167 -8.14 15.27 23.48
N HIS A 168 -8.41 16.54 23.15
CA HIS A 168 -9.62 17.22 23.61
C HIS A 168 -10.72 17.12 22.54
N TYR A 169 -11.82 16.46 22.88
CA TYR A 169 -12.94 16.29 21.97
C TYR A 169 -13.97 17.41 22.15
N THR A 170 -14.17 18.19 21.10
CA THR A 170 -15.04 19.37 21.15
C THR A 170 -16.52 19.06 20.93
N GLY A 171 -16.82 17.87 20.37
CA GLY A 171 -18.13 17.56 19.81
C GLY A 171 -18.40 18.27 18.49
N TYR A 172 -19.47 17.86 17.80
CA TYR A 172 -19.95 18.53 16.61
C TYR A 172 -20.67 19.85 16.96
N PRO A 173 -20.70 20.84 16.05
CA PRO A 173 -20.16 20.83 14.68
C PRO A 173 -18.63 21.05 14.65
N MET A 174 -17.98 20.58 13.56
CA MET A 174 -16.51 20.58 13.45
C MET A 174 -15.85 21.98 13.52
N PRO A 175 -16.43 23.10 13.06
CA PRO A 175 -15.85 24.43 13.25
C PRO A 175 -15.49 24.77 14.70
N LYS A 176 -16.21 24.21 15.68
CA LYS A 176 -15.91 24.36 17.12
C LYS A 176 -14.49 23.93 17.49
N VAL A 177 -13.90 23.00 16.74
CA VAL A 177 -12.50 22.57 16.92
C VAL A 177 -11.54 23.74 16.76
N LEU A 178 -11.78 24.59 15.75
CA LEU A 178 -10.95 25.77 15.49
C LEU A 178 -11.21 26.89 16.50
N GLU A 179 -12.46 27.02 16.96
CA GLU A 179 -12.82 27.97 18.02
C GLU A 179 -12.08 27.65 19.34
N GLU A 180 -12.06 26.37 19.72
CA GLU A 180 -11.39 25.92 20.93
C GLU A 180 -9.86 25.94 20.79
N LEU A 181 -9.31 25.68 19.61
CA LEU A 181 -7.90 25.94 19.31
C LEU A 181 -7.53 27.41 19.50
N LYS A 182 -8.36 28.31 18.98
CA LYS A 182 -8.18 29.77 19.12
C LYS A 182 -8.31 30.23 20.58
N ALA A 183 -9.19 29.60 21.34
CA ALA A 183 -9.34 29.84 22.77
C ALA A 183 -8.18 29.28 23.63
N GLY A 184 -7.21 28.59 23.03
CA GLY A 184 -6.05 28.04 23.71
C GLY A 184 -6.33 26.76 24.54
N LYS A 185 -7.45 26.06 24.31
CA LYS A 185 -7.78 24.84 25.03
C LYS A 185 -6.92 23.63 24.58
N CYS A 186 -6.30 23.75 23.42
CA CYS A 186 -5.33 22.84 22.86
C CYS A 186 -4.25 23.61 22.08
N GLU A 187 -3.11 22.99 21.84
CA GLU A 187 -1.99 23.62 21.12
C GLU A 187 -2.10 23.45 19.61
N GLU A 188 -2.82 22.42 19.18
CA GLU A 188 -3.07 22.10 17.77
C GLU A 188 -4.47 21.53 17.56
N ALA A 189 -4.87 21.40 16.31
CA ALA A 189 -6.16 20.82 15.95
C ALA A 189 -6.06 19.89 14.74
N ILE A 190 -6.94 18.90 14.70
CA ILE A 190 -7.16 18.04 13.54
C ILE A 190 -8.56 18.33 12.99
N VAL A 191 -8.60 18.71 11.72
CA VAL A 191 -9.85 18.96 11.00
C VAL A 191 -9.84 18.24 9.64
N ARG A 192 -11.03 18.07 9.05
CA ARG A 192 -11.12 17.54 7.68
C ARG A 192 -10.58 18.53 6.66
N THR A 193 -10.14 18.00 5.53
CA THR A 193 -9.84 18.83 4.34
C THR A 193 -11.03 19.70 3.97
N CYS A 194 -10.75 20.84 3.36
CA CYS A 194 -11.68 21.87 2.90
C CYS A 194 -12.39 22.68 3.99
N LEU A 195 -12.32 22.31 5.26
CA LEU A 195 -12.99 23.06 6.32
C LEU A 195 -12.44 24.50 6.44
N LEU A 196 -11.12 24.68 6.35
CA LEU A 196 -10.50 26.00 6.44
C LEU A 196 -10.92 26.90 5.28
N GLU A 197 -10.97 26.37 4.08
CA GLU A 197 -11.38 27.08 2.88
C GLU A 197 -12.86 27.46 2.92
N GLU A 198 -13.73 26.53 3.35
CA GLU A 198 -15.16 26.77 3.53
C GLU A 198 -15.43 27.88 4.55
N LEU A 199 -14.78 27.81 5.71
CA LEU A 199 -14.94 28.82 6.75
C LEU A 199 -14.33 30.18 6.38
N SER A 200 -13.25 30.17 5.61
CA SER A 200 -12.67 31.41 5.07
C SER A 200 -13.59 32.04 4.01
N ALA A 201 -14.16 31.22 3.13
CA ALA A 201 -15.09 31.68 2.10
C ALA A 201 -16.40 32.25 2.70
N SER A 202 -16.87 31.66 3.80
CA SER A 202 -18.05 32.18 4.54
C SER A 202 -17.73 33.32 5.50
N GLY A 203 -16.45 33.76 5.61
CA GLY A 203 -16.03 34.83 6.48
C GLY A 203 -16.00 34.49 7.98
N GLN A 204 -16.17 33.25 8.35
CA GLN A 204 -16.15 32.79 9.75
C GLN A 204 -14.73 32.76 10.35
N ILE A 205 -13.71 32.57 9.52
CA ILE A 205 -12.30 32.71 9.90
C ILE A 205 -11.58 33.67 8.97
N LYS A 206 -10.54 34.34 9.47
CA LYS A 206 -9.70 35.20 8.64
C LYS A 206 -8.75 34.38 7.80
N GLN A 207 -8.51 34.79 6.57
CA GLN A 207 -7.47 34.23 5.74
C GLN A 207 -6.13 34.30 6.49
N ASN A 208 -5.42 33.18 6.57
CA ASN A 208 -4.16 33.06 7.29
C ASN A 208 -4.24 33.14 8.85
N GLU A 209 -5.38 32.96 9.46
CA GLU A 209 -5.51 32.87 10.92
C GLU A 209 -4.82 31.63 11.47
N PHE A 210 -4.86 30.55 10.70
CA PHE A 210 -4.24 29.28 11.03
C PHE A 210 -3.12 28.92 10.06
N ARG A 211 -2.19 28.09 10.51
CA ARG A 211 -1.14 27.50 9.69
C ARG A 211 -1.37 26.00 9.60
N VAL A 212 -1.36 25.48 8.39
CA VAL A 212 -1.37 24.04 8.11
C VAL A 212 0.04 23.49 8.25
N ILE A 213 0.17 22.37 8.94
CA ILE A 213 1.44 21.69 9.17
C ILE A 213 1.69 20.71 8.02
N GLU A 214 2.88 20.77 7.47
CA GLU A 214 3.34 19.97 6.33
C GLU A 214 2.28 19.82 5.23
N PRO A 215 1.84 20.93 4.63
CA PRO A 215 0.87 20.86 3.55
C PRO A 215 1.46 20.05 2.40
N ARG A 216 0.71 19.07 1.92
CA ARG A 216 1.11 18.31 0.74
C ARG A 216 1.00 19.15 -0.53
N PRO A 217 1.86 18.88 -1.53
CA PRO A 217 1.74 19.52 -2.83
C PRO A 217 0.32 19.33 -3.37
N LYS A 218 -0.24 20.41 -3.90
CA LYS A 218 -1.53 20.39 -4.57
C LYS A 218 -1.33 19.99 -6.03
N ASP A 219 -2.10 19.00 -6.50
CA ASP A 219 -2.31 18.85 -7.93
C ASP A 219 -3.08 20.08 -8.47
N SER A 220 -2.89 20.41 -9.75
CA SER A 220 -3.54 21.57 -10.38
C SER A 220 -5.06 21.61 -10.25
N LYS A 221 -5.67 20.49 -9.86
CA LYS A 221 -7.13 20.31 -9.66
C LYS A 221 -7.55 20.31 -8.18
N GLU A 222 -6.60 20.33 -7.24
CA GLU A 222 -6.90 20.29 -5.80
C GLU A 222 -7.08 21.72 -5.27
N PHE A 223 -8.27 22.04 -4.80
CA PHE A 223 -8.59 23.35 -4.22
C PHE A 223 -8.17 23.44 -2.74
N CYS A 224 -8.33 22.36 -2.01
CA CYS A 224 -8.17 22.34 -0.56
C CYS A 224 -6.78 21.88 -0.14
N VAL A 225 -6.27 22.47 0.93
CA VAL A 225 -5.02 22.05 1.56
C VAL A 225 -5.23 20.78 2.37
N ARG A 226 -4.24 19.90 2.36
CA ARG A 226 -4.23 18.65 3.13
C ARG A 226 -2.86 18.35 3.71
N SER A 227 -2.82 17.72 4.87
CA SER A 227 -1.59 17.19 5.49
C SER A 227 -1.44 15.67 5.28
N THR A 228 -2.50 14.98 4.84
CA THR A 228 -2.56 13.52 4.76
C THR A 228 -2.80 13.03 3.34
N GLU A 229 -2.74 11.72 3.14
CA GLU A 229 -3.33 11.09 1.97
C GLU A 229 -4.84 11.31 1.93
N LEU A 230 -5.42 11.14 0.75
CA LEU A 230 -6.85 11.22 0.52
C LEU A 230 -7.46 9.82 0.50
N TYR A 231 -8.64 9.72 1.05
CA TYR A 231 -9.43 8.52 1.20
C TYR A 231 -10.82 8.69 0.56
N PRO A 232 -11.60 7.60 0.40
CA PRO A 232 -12.91 7.67 -0.23
C PRO A 232 -13.86 8.70 0.39
N GLY A 233 -14.76 9.24 -0.44
CA GLY A 233 -15.87 10.09 -0.03
C GLY A 233 -17.01 9.30 0.59
N TRP A 234 -18.08 10.01 0.95
CA TRP A 234 -19.28 9.43 1.53
C TRP A 234 -19.90 8.36 0.65
N VAL A 235 -20.61 7.41 1.27
CA VAL A 235 -21.15 6.22 0.64
C VAL A 235 -22.66 6.21 0.75
N PHE A 236 -23.34 5.97 -0.36
CA PHE A 236 -24.73 5.53 -0.39
C PHE A 236 -24.73 4.01 -0.44
N ALA A 237 -25.31 3.37 0.55
CA ALA A 237 -25.30 1.91 0.70
C ALA A 237 -26.70 1.35 0.89
N ALA A 238 -26.88 0.10 0.45
CA ALA A 238 -28.05 -0.71 0.69
C ALA A 238 -27.82 -1.68 1.85
N THR A 239 -28.88 -1.94 2.62
CA THR A 239 -28.86 -2.98 3.65
C THR A 239 -29.17 -4.35 3.06
N LYS A 240 -28.99 -5.42 3.84
CA LYS A 240 -29.30 -6.79 3.41
C LYS A 240 -30.77 -7.00 3.03
N ASN A 241 -31.68 -6.22 3.60
CA ASN A 241 -33.12 -6.35 3.39
C ASN A 241 -33.59 -5.75 2.06
N THR A 242 -32.79 -4.91 1.42
CA THR A 242 -33.12 -4.26 0.16
C THR A 242 -33.09 -5.26 -0.99
N SER A 243 -34.19 -5.35 -1.75
CA SER A 243 -34.29 -6.23 -2.91
C SER A 243 -33.31 -5.80 -4.02
N GLU A 244 -32.84 -6.78 -4.80
CA GLU A 244 -31.91 -6.53 -5.92
C GLU A 244 -32.52 -5.57 -6.96
N ALA A 245 -33.83 -5.70 -7.22
CA ALA A 245 -34.56 -4.81 -8.13
C ALA A 245 -34.50 -3.36 -7.64
N LEU A 246 -34.73 -3.15 -6.35
CA LEU A 246 -34.73 -1.80 -5.75
C LEU A 246 -33.29 -1.24 -5.68
N ARG A 247 -32.28 -2.06 -5.39
CA ARG A 247 -30.86 -1.66 -5.47
C ARG A 247 -30.50 -1.16 -6.86
N LYS A 248 -30.86 -1.92 -7.89
CA LYS A 248 -30.59 -1.59 -9.31
C LYS A 248 -31.31 -0.31 -9.74
N GLU A 249 -32.58 -0.15 -9.36
CA GLU A 249 -33.37 1.03 -9.66
C GLU A 249 -32.76 2.27 -8.99
N THR A 250 -32.52 2.20 -7.71
CA THR A 250 -31.90 3.28 -6.92
C THR A 250 -30.53 3.67 -7.48
N THR A 251 -29.67 2.69 -7.82
CA THR A 251 -28.35 2.96 -8.41
C THR A 251 -28.45 3.74 -9.72
N LYS A 252 -29.41 3.41 -10.58
CA LYS A 252 -29.67 4.16 -11.83
C LYS A 252 -30.08 5.60 -11.54
N ILE A 253 -30.94 5.81 -10.55
CA ILE A 253 -31.36 7.14 -10.14
C ILE A 253 -30.17 7.94 -9.63
N LEU A 254 -29.34 7.36 -8.74
CA LEU A 254 -28.18 8.04 -8.18
C LEU A 254 -27.21 8.52 -9.28
N PHE A 255 -26.94 7.68 -10.29
CA PHE A 255 -26.02 8.04 -11.37
C PHE A 255 -26.64 8.97 -12.43
N SER A 256 -27.98 9.14 -12.43
CA SER A 256 -28.68 10.11 -13.28
C SER A 256 -28.79 11.50 -12.65
N LEU A 257 -28.45 11.61 -11.34
CA LEU A 257 -28.47 12.89 -10.65
C LEU A 257 -27.38 13.81 -11.20
N PRO A 258 -27.69 15.06 -11.55
CA PRO A 258 -26.66 16.03 -11.90
C PRO A 258 -25.79 16.36 -10.70
N ALA A 259 -24.60 16.87 -10.97
CA ALA A 259 -23.71 17.35 -9.89
C ALA A 259 -24.37 18.53 -9.16
N VAL A 260 -24.42 18.45 -7.83
CA VAL A 260 -24.97 19.48 -6.95
C VAL A 260 -23.83 20.19 -6.25
N GLN A 261 -23.64 21.46 -6.54
CA GLN A 261 -22.49 22.24 -6.03
C GLN A 261 -21.15 21.52 -6.22
N GLY A 262 -20.95 20.87 -7.37
CA GLY A 262 -19.75 20.14 -7.69
C GLY A 262 -19.58 18.78 -6.98
N ASN A 263 -20.58 18.34 -6.25
CA ASN A 263 -20.66 17.00 -5.66
C ASN A 263 -21.61 16.12 -6.47
N GLU A 264 -21.23 14.87 -6.71
CA GLU A 264 -22.05 13.90 -7.44
C GLU A 264 -21.86 12.48 -6.91
N TRP A 265 -22.80 11.61 -7.25
CA TRP A 265 -22.65 10.18 -7.02
C TRP A 265 -21.87 9.51 -8.16
N SER A 266 -20.92 8.68 -7.81
CA SER A 266 -20.06 7.95 -8.74
C SER A 266 -19.96 6.49 -8.32
N VAL A 267 -19.47 5.64 -9.22
CA VAL A 267 -19.25 4.22 -8.94
C VAL A 267 -18.30 4.06 -7.75
N PRO A 268 -18.66 3.25 -6.73
CA PRO A 268 -17.77 2.98 -5.61
C PRO A 268 -16.49 2.34 -6.10
N ARG A 269 -15.37 2.80 -5.59
CA ARG A 269 -14.07 2.20 -5.84
C ARG A 269 -13.65 1.35 -4.64
N ASN A 270 -12.46 0.77 -4.76
CA ASN A 270 -11.89 -0.07 -3.73
C ASN A 270 -11.69 0.70 -2.40
N PHE A 271 -12.14 0.11 -1.30
CA PHE A 271 -11.96 0.63 0.06
C PHE A 271 -10.73 0.02 0.77
N ALA A 272 -9.85 -0.69 0.07
CA ALA A 272 -8.71 -1.40 0.68
C ALA A 272 -7.77 -0.47 1.45
N ASP A 273 -7.51 0.74 0.94
CA ASP A 273 -6.66 1.71 1.65
C ASP A 273 -7.29 2.13 2.98
N LEU A 274 -8.61 2.24 3.01
CA LEU A 274 -9.35 2.56 4.21
C LEU A 274 -9.41 1.37 5.18
N ASP A 275 -9.59 0.15 4.68
CA ASP A 275 -9.47 -1.08 5.49
C ASP A 275 -8.09 -1.17 6.15
N ASN A 276 -7.03 -0.92 5.38
CA ASN A 276 -5.66 -0.89 5.89
C ASN A 276 -5.46 0.20 6.95
N LEU A 277 -6.04 1.38 6.76
CA LEU A 277 -6.03 2.46 7.75
C LEU A 277 -6.63 1.97 9.09
N TYR A 278 -7.84 1.40 9.05
CA TYR A 278 -8.55 0.92 10.22
C TYR A 278 -7.83 -0.25 10.90
N LYS A 279 -7.29 -1.18 10.11
CA LYS A 279 -6.50 -2.31 10.60
C LYS A 279 -5.21 -1.84 11.30
N ASN A 280 -4.49 -0.90 10.70
CA ASN A 280 -3.26 -0.37 11.27
C ASN A 280 -3.48 0.44 12.55
N LEU A 281 -4.60 1.18 12.63
CA LEU A 281 -5.03 1.88 13.83
C LEU A 281 -5.71 0.98 14.86
N LYS A 282 -6.07 -0.25 14.46
CA LYS A 282 -6.82 -1.22 15.29
C LYS A 282 -8.12 -0.61 15.83
N VAL A 283 -8.90 0.01 14.94
CA VAL A 283 -10.17 0.66 15.27
C VAL A 283 -11.34 0.04 14.50
N GLY A 284 -12.57 0.31 14.93
CA GLY A 284 -13.77 -0.27 14.35
C GLY A 284 -13.80 -1.78 14.51
N HIS A 285 -14.10 -2.54 13.45
CA HIS A 285 -14.14 -4.00 13.53
C HIS A 285 -12.77 -4.66 13.78
N TYR A 286 -11.66 -3.88 13.70
CA TYR A 286 -10.30 -4.33 14.03
C TYR A 286 -9.89 -4.06 15.49
N GLU A 287 -10.79 -3.58 16.36
CA GLU A 287 -10.50 -3.35 17.79
C GLU A 287 -10.02 -4.60 18.51
N TYR A 288 -10.47 -5.78 18.07
CA TYR A 288 -10.00 -7.06 18.61
C TYR A 288 -8.47 -7.24 18.48
N LEU A 289 -7.81 -6.54 17.54
CA LEU A 289 -6.34 -6.52 17.41
C LEU A 289 -5.64 -5.67 18.47
N ARG A 290 -6.40 -4.80 19.18
CA ARG A 290 -5.88 -3.92 20.24
C ARG A 290 -5.82 -4.63 21.56
N ASN A 291 -6.84 -5.42 21.84
CA ASN A 291 -7.02 -6.13 23.11
C ASN A 291 -6.68 -7.61 22.92
N TRP A 292 -5.39 -7.91 22.82
CA TRP A 292 -4.95 -9.28 23.00
C TRP A 292 -5.02 -9.59 24.51
N ASP A 293 -6.21 -9.89 25.01
CA ASP A 293 -6.38 -10.38 26.38
C ASP A 293 -6.02 -11.87 26.40
N TRP A 294 -4.80 -12.16 26.89
CA TRP A 294 -4.33 -13.52 27.10
C TRP A 294 -5.30 -14.35 27.95
N LYS A 295 -6.02 -13.70 28.88
CA LYS A 295 -7.01 -14.38 29.73
C LYS A 295 -8.22 -14.82 28.92
N GLU A 296 -8.70 -13.97 28.02
CA GLU A 296 -9.82 -14.28 27.13
C GLU A 296 -9.45 -15.30 26.07
N PHE A 297 -8.25 -15.20 25.49
CA PHE A 297 -7.68 -16.19 24.59
C PHE A 297 -7.58 -17.56 25.26
N ILE A 298 -6.97 -17.63 26.47
CA ILE A 298 -6.85 -18.87 27.24
C ILE A 298 -8.24 -19.42 27.58
N ARG A 299 -9.19 -18.59 28.01
CA ARG A 299 -10.55 -19.02 28.37
C ARG A 299 -11.31 -19.60 27.17
N ASN A 300 -11.19 -18.96 26.00
CA ASN A 300 -11.91 -19.38 24.80
C ASN A 300 -11.27 -20.59 24.11
N TYR A 301 -9.96 -20.71 24.21
CA TYR A 301 -9.19 -21.78 23.53
C TYR A 301 -8.58 -22.81 24.50
N TRP A 302 -8.95 -22.78 25.78
CA TRP A 302 -8.45 -23.70 26.80
C TRP A 302 -8.54 -25.17 26.37
N SER A 303 -9.69 -25.60 25.81
CA SER A 303 -9.89 -26.97 25.35
C SER A 303 -8.96 -27.33 24.19
N PHE A 304 -8.75 -26.38 23.27
CA PHE A 304 -7.83 -26.56 22.15
C PHE A 304 -6.37 -26.59 22.61
N ILE A 305 -6.00 -25.70 23.52
CA ILE A 305 -4.65 -25.67 24.14
C ILE A 305 -4.38 -26.99 24.88
N LEU A 306 -5.38 -27.51 25.61
CA LEU A 306 -5.27 -28.79 26.29
C LEU A 306 -5.05 -29.94 25.32
N ILE A 307 -5.82 -29.99 24.21
CA ILE A 307 -5.65 -31.00 23.18
C ILE A 307 -4.24 -30.92 22.57
N VAL A 308 -3.79 -29.73 22.19
CA VAL A 308 -2.43 -29.53 21.64
C VAL A 308 -1.36 -29.96 22.66
N PHE A 309 -1.55 -29.64 23.94
CA PHE A 309 -0.64 -30.04 25.01
C PHE A 309 -0.60 -31.54 25.22
N VAL A 310 -1.76 -32.22 25.20
CA VAL A 310 -1.84 -33.69 25.29
C VAL A 310 -1.18 -34.34 24.08
N VAL A 311 -1.46 -33.82 22.86
CA VAL A 311 -0.81 -34.31 21.64
C VAL A 311 0.71 -34.12 21.69
N MET A 312 1.15 -32.96 22.17
CA MET A 312 2.57 -32.68 22.35
C MET A 312 3.24 -33.64 23.34
N ILE A 313 2.59 -33.92 24.49
CA ILE A 313 3.07 -34.91 25.45
C ILE A 313 3.10 -36.31 24.84
N ALA A 314 2.06 -36.70 24.11
CA ALA A 314 2.00 -37.98 23.43
C ALA A 314 3.13 -38.13 22.40
N VAL A 315 3.42 -37.07 21.62
CA VAL A 315 4.53 -37.02 20.67
C VAL A 315 5.89 -37.12 21.40
N ILE A 316 6.06 -36.40 22.52
CA ILE A 316 7.29 -36.47 23.33
C ILE A 316 7.49 -37.88 23.89
N LEU A 317 6.43 -38.48 24.49
CA LEU A 317 6.48 -39.85 25.01
C LEU A 317 6.75 -40.87 23.90
N HIS A 318 6.08 -40.68 22.74
CA HIS A 318 6.33 -41.53 21.58
C HIS A 318 7.78 -41.45 21.10
N ASN A 319 8.33 -40.22 21.04
CA ASN A 319 9.74 -40.00 20.68
C ASN A 319 10.70 -40.62 21.71
N LEU A 320 10.37 -40.54 23.00
CA LEU A 320 11.19 -41.19 24.05
C LEU A 320 11.18 -42.71 23.93
N ILE A 321 10.00 -43.30 23.69
CA ILE A 321 9.85 -44.73 23.45
C ILE A 321 10.58 -45.16 22.17
N LEU A 322 10.43 -44.37 21.10
CA LEU A 322 11.16 -44.57 19.84
C LEU A 322 12.68 -44.50 20.05
N LYS A 323 13.14 -43.52 20.81
CA LYS A 323 14.57 -43.35 21.15
C LYS A 323 15.12 -44.58 21.89
N GLN A 324 14.38 -45.09 22.90
CA GLN A 324 14.77 -46.34 23.59
C GLN A 324 14.74 -47.56 22.67
N GLN A 325 13.74 -47.65 21.78
CA GLN A 325 13.69 -48.73 20.79
C GLN A 325 14.81 -48.62 19.74
N VAL A 326 15.10 -47.38 19.31
CA VAL A 326 16.20 -47.08 18.37
C VAL A 326 17.54 -47.41 19.04
N GLU A 327 17.76 -47.01 20.28
CA GLU A 327 19.01 -47.36 21.00
C GLU A 327 19.22 -48.89 21.13
N ARG A 328 18.15 -49.63 21.50
CA ARG A 328 18.21 -51.09 21.54
C ARG A 328 18.42 -51.77 20.17
N ARG A 329 17.88 -51.14 19.10
CA ARG A 329 18.09 -51.61 17.73
C ARG A 329 19.43 -51.15 17.17
N THR A 330 19.91 -49.99 17.54
CA THR A 330 21.20 -49.42 17.09
C THR A 330 22.38 -50.25 17.65
N GLU A 331 22.25 -50.79 18.89
CA GLU A 331 23.26 -51.68 19.46
C GLU A 331 23.36 -53.02 18.66
N ARG A 332 22.20 -53.50 18.18
CA ARG A 332 22.16 -54.66 17.25
C ARG A 332 22.63 -54.31 15.84
N LEU A 333 22.36 -53.07 15.37
CA LEU A 333 22.82 -52.62 14.05
C LEU A 333 24.32 -52.27 14.02
N ARG A 334 24.92 -51.85 15.16
CA ARG A 334 26.37 -51.59 15.23
C ARG A 334 27.20 -52.84 14.89
N GLN A 335 26.66 -54.01 15.17
CA GLN A 335 27.31 -55.26 14.74
C GLN A 335 27.19 -55.51 13.22
N THR A 336 26.07 -55.09 12.62
CA THR A 336 25.87 -55.22 11.16
C THR A 336 26.50 -54.06 10.35
N MET A 337 26.78 -52.91 11.03
CA MET A 337 27.32 -51.72 10.36
C MET A 337 28.81 -51.80 10.00
N LYS A 338 29.56 -52.71 10.63
CA LYS A 338 30.93 -52.99 10.19
C LYS A 338 30.99 -53.55 8.77
N GLU A 339 29.96 -54.28 8.34
CA GLU A 339 29.84 -54.77 6.98
C GLU A 339 29.35 -53.73 5.99
N LYS A 340 28.56 -52.72 6.46
CA LYS A 340 28.01 -51.66 5.60
C LYS A 340 28.88 -50.41 5.42
N LEU A 341 30.03 -50.33 6.13
CA LEU A 341 30.97 -49.20 5.98
C LEU A 341 31.53 -49.08 4.55
N ALA A 342 31.67 -50.23 3.88
CA ALA A 342 32.09 -50.26 2.49
C ALA A 342 31.04 -49.70 1.51
N GLU A 343 29.75 -49.92 1.79
CA GLU A 343 28.64 -49.35 0.96
C GLU A 343 28.48 -47.86 1.16
N HIS A 344 28.75 -47.34 2.38
CA HIS A 344 28.67 -45.91 2.67
C HIS A 344 29.78 -45.10 1.96
N GLN A 345 30.96 -45.73 1.80
CA GLN A 345 32.05 -45.12 1.05
C GLN A 345 31.75 -45.00 -0.45
N ALA A 346 30.96 -45.94 -1.00
CA ALA A 346 30.49 -45.88 -2.36
C ALA A 346 29.42 -44.79 -2.56
N ALA A 347 28.52 -44.58 -1.56
CA ALA A 347 27.48 -43.54 -1.62
C ALA A 347 28.06 -42.12 -1.49
N VAL A 348 29.13 -41.93 -0.69
CA VAL A 348 29.82 -40.63 -0.59
C VAL A 348 30.54 -40.27 -1.90
N ASN A 349 31.08 -41.26 -2.59
CA ASN A 349 31.67 -41.04 -3.91
C ASN A 349 30.60 -40.74 -4.98
N ALA A 350 29.42 -41.35 -4.88
CA ALA A 350 28.29 -41.02 -5.79
C ALA A 350 27.74 -39.59 -5.57
N ASN A 351 27.64 -39.14 -4.30
CA ASN A 351 27.23 -37.77 -3.98
C ASN A 351 28.25 -36.71 -4.44
N ARG A 352 29.52 -37.03 -4.41
CA ARG A 352 30.56 -36.17 -4.99
C ARG A 352 30.38 -36.01 -6.51
N HIS A 353 30.06 -37.12 -7.16
CA HIS A 353 29.77 -37.07 -8.59
C HIS A 353 28.49 -36.24 -8.93
N LEU A 354 27.46 -36.28 -8.07
CA LEU A 354 26.26 -35.46 -8.26
C LEU A 354 26.56 -33.97 -8.11
N HIS A 355 27.35 -33.57 -7.12
CA HIS A 355 27.78 -32.17 -6.97
C HIS A 355 28.64 -31.67 -8.13
N ASP A 356 29.46 -32.55 -8.71
CA ASP A 356 30.22 -32.20 -9.92
C ASP A 356 29.30 -32.07 -11.16
N MET A 357 28.23 -32.87 -11.24
CA MET A 357 27.22 -32.74 -12.28
C MET A 357 26.35 -31.48 -12.14
N GLU A 358 25.98 -31.06 -10.92
CA GLU A 358 25.27 -29.80 -10.69
C GLU A 358 26.11 -28.59 -11.11
N LYS A 359 27.43 -28.60 -10.82
CA LYS A 359 28.34 -27.56 -11.32
C LYS A 359 28.42 -27.52 -12.85
N ILE A 360 28.43 -28.68 -13.48
CA ILE A 360 28.43 -28.77 -14.96
C ILE A 360 27.11 -28.26 -15.55
N ASN A 361 26.00 -28.49 -14.89
CA ASN A 361 24.68 -28.02 -15.35
C ASN A 361 24.54 -26.48 -15.21
N LEU A 362 25.05 -25.91 -14.12
CA LEU A 362 25.17 -24.45 -13.97
C LEU A 362 26.04 -23.83 -15.07
N VAL A 363 27.16 -24.45 -15.40
CA VAL A 363 28.02 -24.03 -16.51
C VAL A 363 27.29 -24.15 -17.86
N GLY A 364 26.44 -25.16 -18.03
CA GLY A 364 25.63 -25.33 -19.24
C GLY A 364 24.59 -24.23 -19.43
N MET A 365 23.85 -23.85 -18.38
CA MET A 365 22.88 -22.76 -18.41
C MET A 365 23.57 -21.39 -18.63
N LEU A 366 24.66 -21.15 -17.94
CA LEU A 366 25.48 -19.96 -18.12
C LEU A 366 26.07 -19.89 -19.55
N SER A 367 26.46 -21.00 -20.14
CA SER A 367 27.01 -21.04 -21.50
C SER A 367 26.03 -20.56 -22.56
N SER A 368 24.72 -20.79 -22.41
CA SER A 368 23.71 -20.28 -23.34
C SER A 368 23.54 -18.76 -23.25
N MET A 369 23.51 -18.23 -22.03
CA MET A 369 23.40 -16.79 -21.77
C MET A 369 24.66 -16.04 -22.26
N ILE A 370 25.84 -16.60 -21.98
CA ILE A 370 27.14 -16.09 -22.44
C ILE A 370 27.20 -16.04 -23.95
N ALA A 371 26.81 -17.12 -24.62
CA ALA A 371 26.82 -17.18 -26.08
C ALA A 371 25.88 -16.12 -26.68
N HIS A 372 24.80 -15.74 -25.96
CA HIS A 372 23.90 -14.69 -26.40
C HIS A 372 24.51 -13.30 -26.18
N GLU A 373 25.08 -13.03 -25.00
CA GLU A 373 25.67 -11.72 -24.70
C GLU A 373 26.96 -11.45 -25.48
N LEU A 374 27.78 -12.48 -25.76
CA LEU A 374 28.95 -12.34 -26.64
C LEU A 374 28.57 -12.16 -28.12
N ARG A 375 27.46 -12.76 -28.57
CA ARG A 375 27.01 -12.64 -29.95
C ARG A 375 26.65 -11.19 -30.32
N GLN A 376 26.11 -10.43 -29.36
CA GLN A 376 25.72 -9.02 -29.62
C GLN A 376 26.91 -8.14 -30.00
N PRO A 377 27.95 -7.96 -29.15
CA PRO A 377 29.09 -7.11 -29.52
C PRO A 377 29.83 -7.66 -30.74
N LEU A 378 29.97 -8.98 -30.87
CA LEU A 378 30.63 -9.58 -32.05
C LEU A 378 29.86 -9.34 -33.35
N THR A 379 28.52 -9.31 -33.30
CA THR A 379 27.71 -8.98 -34.49
C THR A 379 27.89 -7.52 -34.88
N VAL A 380 27.95 -6.61 -33.91
CA VAL A 380 28.23 -5.19 -34.18
C VAL A 380 29.61 -5.02 -34.77
N ILE A 381 30.65 -5.63 -34.18
CA ILE A 381 32.03 -5.61 -34.71
C ILE A 381 32.04 -6.10 -36.16
N ARG A 382 31.40 -7.23 -36.45
CA ARG A 382 31.35 -7.78 -37.80
C ARG A 382 30.68 -6.84 -38.80
N ASN A 383 29.53 -6.28 -38.44
CA ASN A 383 28.79 -5.38 -39.32
C ASN A 383 29.58 -4.09 -39.63
N TYR A 384 30.21 -3.53 -38.61
CA TYR A 384 31.08 -2.35 -38.80
C TYR A 384 32.34 -2.70 -39.59
N ALA A 385 32.96 -3.86 -39.40
CA ALA A 385 34.11 -4.33 -40.17
C ALA A 385 33.75 -4.58 -41.65
N GLU A 386 32.54 -5.13 -41.92
CA GLU A 386 32.02 -5.26 -43.30
C GLU A 386 31.74 -3.89 -43.91
N GLY A 387 31.15 -2.95 -43.19
CA GLY A 387 30.94 -1.58 -43.64
C GLY A 387 32.26 -0.84 -43.93
N LEU A 388 33.24 -0.99 -43.03
CA LEU A 388 34.59 -0.43 -43.24
C LEU A 388 35.26 -0.97 -44.50
N LYS A 389 35.08 -2.25 -44.80
CA LYS A 389 35.60 -2.87 -46.04
C LYS A 389 34.93 -2.32 -47.30
N GLU A 390 33.67 -1.90 -47.24
CA GLU A 390 32.97 -1.25 -48.34
C GLU A 390 33.40 0.20 -48.48
N ILE A 391 33.46 0.96 -47.39
CA ILE A 391 33.87 2.37 -47.40
C ILE A 391 35.30 2.53 -47.95
N THR A 392 36.25 1.69 -47.54
CA THR A 392 37.66 1.73 -47.98
C THR A 392 37.87 1.31 -49.44
N ARG A 393 36.85 0.81 -50.15
CA ARG A 393 36.89 0.53 -51.58
C ARG A 393 36.70 1.77 -52.48
N SER A 394 36.15 2.85 -51.91
CA SER A 394 35.99 4.11 -52.64
C SER A 394 37.27 4.93 -52.55
N PRO A 395 37.74 5.50 -53.66
CA PRO A 395 38.97 6.34 -53.67
C PRO A 395 38.82 7.64 -52.86
N ASP A 396 37.57 8.03 -52.48
CA ASP A 396 37.26 9.34 -51.90
C ASP A 396 36.39 9.10 -50.61
N TYR A 397 36.89 8.28 -49.68
CA TYR A 397 36.18 8.00 -48.45
C TYR A 397 36.45 9.06 -47.38
N ASP A 398 35.42 9.39 -46.58
CA ASP A 398 35.53 10.32 -45.45
C ASP A 398 36.25 9.65 -44.27
N THR A 399 37.43 10.18 -43.95
CA THR A 399 38.25 9.69 -42.80
C THR A 399 37.53 9.80 -41.46
N LYS A 400 36.59 10.74 -41.29
CA LYS A 400 35.80 10.87 -40.05
C LYS A 400 34.85 9.68 -39.84
N VAL A 401 34.21 9.22 -40.91
CA VAL A 401 33.33 8.05 -40.87
C VAL A 401 34.13 6.78 -40.56
N LEU A 402 35.37 6.71 -41.09
CA LEU A 402 36.31 5.63 -40.81
C LEU A 402 36.67 5.61 -39.30
N ASP A 403 37.06 6.76 -38.76
CA ASP A 403 37.46 6.87 -37.34
C ASP A 403 36.30 6.58 -36.38
N GLU A 404 35.09 7.06 -36.69
CA GLU A 404 33.88 6.75 -35.91
C GLU A 404 33.56 5.25 -35.94
N ALA A 405 33.66 4.61 -37.09
CA ALA A 405 33.39 3.19 -37.22
C ALA A 405 34.45 2.33 -36.49
N LEU A 406 35.73 2.72 -36.57
CA LEU A 406 36.82 2.07 -35.83
C LEU A 406 36.65 2.22 -34.32
N LYS A 407 36.19 3.38 -33.86
CA LYS A 407 35.89 3.62 -32.43
C LYS A 407 34.80 2.69 -31.93
N VAL A 408 33.72 2.50 -32.69
CA VAL A 408 32.66 1.55 -32.32
C VAL A 408 33.18 0.10 -32.26
N VAL A 409 34.04 -0.29 -33.18
CA VAL A 409 34.67 -1.63 -33.18
C VAL A 409 35.53 -1.82 -31.93
N ASP A 410 36.32 -0.82 -31.54
CA ASP A 410 37.15 -0.85 -30.35
C ASP A 410 36.31 -0.94 -29.04
N GLU A 411 35.29 -0.08 -28.93
CA GLU A 411 34.36 -0.10 -27.80
C GLU A 411 33.67 -1.46 -27.63
N GLN A 412 33.22 -2.08 -28.72
CA GLN A 412 32.58 -3.40 -28.69
C GLN A 412 33.57 -4.53 -28.42
N SER A 413 34.81 -4.38 -28.82
CA SER A 413 35.90 -5.33 -28.51
C SER A 413 36.27 -5.31 -27.02
N ILE A 414 36.34 -4.12 -26.43
CA ILE A 414 36.54 -3.94 -25.00
C ILE A 414 35.37 -4.56 -24.23
N ARG A 415 34.12 -4.33 -24.69
CA ARG A 415 32.92 -4.90 -24.10
C ARG A 415 32.92 -6.43 -24.15
N ALA A 416 33.28 -7.04 -25.28
CA ALA A 416 33.39 -8.49 -25.39
C ALA A 416 34.47 -9.08 -24.45
N SER A 417 35.60 -8.39 -24.34
CA SER A 417 36.69 -8.76 -23.44
C SER A 417 36.27 -8.70 -21.95
N SER A 418 35.54 -7.66 -21.58
CA SER A 418 34.98 -7.48 -20.25
C SER A 418 34.01 -8.61 -19.88
N ILE A 419 33.14 -9.03 -20.80
CA ILE A 419 32.23 -10.17 -20.60
C ILE A 419 33.03 -11.46 -20.32
N ILE A 420 34.11 -11.71 -21.07
CA ILE A 420 34.97 -12.89 -20.90
C ILE A 420 35.69 -12.88 -19.54
N GLU A 421 36.25 -11.75 -19.15
CA GLU A 421 36.96 -11.65 -17.83
C GLU A 421 35.98 -11.78 -16.65
N HIS A 422 34.77 -11.22 -16.73
CA HIS A 422 33.69 -11.40 -15.75
C HIS A 422 33.35 -12.89 -15.57
N MET A 423 33.24 -13.60 -16.69
CA MET A 423 32.94 -15.03 -16.73
C MET A 423 34.06 -15.89 -16.15
N ARG A 424 35.30 -15.53 -16.45
CA ARG A 424 36.48 -16.21 -15.90
C ARG A 424 36.54 -16.09 -14.37
N GLY A 425 36.07 -14.95 -13.83
CA GLY A 425 35.91 -14.74 -12.38
C GLY A 425 34.89 -15.68 -11.75
N LEU A 426 33.73 -15.87 -12.40
CA LEU A 426 32.64 -16.76 -11.93
C LEU A 426 33.02 -18.25 -11.99
N ILE A 427 33.75 -18.70 -13.05
CA ILE A 427 34.11 -20.12 -13.24
C ILE A 427 35.28 -20.53 -12.34
N LYS A 428 36.23 -19.63 -12.03
CA LYS A 428 37.44 -19.95 -11.26
C LYS A 428 37.21 -20.16 -9.77
N GLY A 429 35.99 -19.92 -9.24
CA GLY A 429 35.67 -20.20 -7.84
C GLY A 429 36.78 -19.74 -6.89
N LYS A 430 37.19 -18.48 -7.00
CA LYS A 430 38.08 -17.92 -5.98
C LYS A 430 37.34 -17.98 -4.66
N GLU A 431 37.99 -18.58 -3.66
CA GLU A 431 37.52 -18.50 -2.27
C GLU A 431 37.08 -17.07 -1.99
N SER A 432 35.81 -16.93 -1.58
CA SER A 432 35.23 -15.64 -1.17
C SER A 432 36.18 -14.97 -0.18
N LYS A 433 36.84 -13.91 -0.61
CA LYS A 433 37.75 -13.14 0.25
C LYS A 433 36.99 -11.95 0.78
N VAL A 434 36.25 -12.18 1.87
CA VAL A 434 35.67 -11.09 2.65
C VAL A 434 36.80 -10.15 3.09
N LYS A 435 36.60 -8.86 2.81
CA LYS A 435 37.55 -7.78 3.14
C LYS A 435 36.79 -6.64 3.80
N GLU A 436 37.50 -5.85 4.54
CA GLU A 436 37.03 -4.59 5.06
C GLU A 436 36.97 -3.55 3.93
N VAL A 437 35.79 -3.01 3.64
CA VAL A 437 35.52 -2.09 2.52
C VAL A 437 34.77 -0.86 3.03
N ASP A 438 35.25 0.33 2.69
CA ASP A 438 34.54 1.58 2.91
C ASP A 438 33.52 1.80 1.79
N LEU A 439 32.25 1.74 2.14
CA LEU A 439 31.14 1.92 1.18
C LEU A 439 31.11 3.32 0.56
N ASN A 440 31.57 4.33 1.26
CA ASN A 440 31.53 5.72 0.78
C ASN A 440 32.47 5.95 -0.41
N SER A 441 33.54 5.16 -0.51
CA SER A 441 34.44 5.15 -1.65
C SER A 441 34.10 4.08 -2.68
N PHE A 442 33.61 2.92 -2.20
CA PHE A 442 33.34 1.76 -3.05
C PHE A 442 32.07 1.96 -3.91
N VAL A 443 30.95 2.42 -3.34
CA VAL A 443 29.70 2.61 -4.08
C VAL A 443 29.84 3.61 -5.24
N PRO A 444 30.49 4.78 -5.06
CA PRO A 444 30.80 5.66 -6.21
C PRO A 444 31.64 5.00 -7.29
N SER A 445 32.64 4.18 -6.95
CA SER A 445 33.43 3.48 -7.96
C SER A 445 32.61 2.50 -8.79
N VAL A 446 31.63 1.83 -8.18
CA VAL A 446 30.70 0.94 -8.91
C VAL A 446 29.73 1.76 -9.78
N ILE A 447 29.31 2.93 -9.33
CA ILE A 447 28.50 3.85 -10.15
C ILE A 447 29.29 4.33 -11.37
N ASP A 448 30.57 4.60 -11.21
CA ASP A 448 31.44 4.97 -12.35
C ASP A 448 31.59 3.79 -13.31
N THR A 449 31.80 2.57 -12.82
CA THR A 449 31.77 1.34 -13.63
C THR A 449 30.44 1.19 -14.39
N TYR A 450 29.30 1.45 -13.74
CA TYR A 450 27.98 1.42 -14.40
C TYR A 450 27.90 2.44 -15.55
N ARG A 451 28.43 3.65 -15.38
CA ARG A 451 28.48 4.68 -16.44
C ARG A 451 29.37 4.26 -17.60
N GLU A 452 30.54 3.69 -17.30
CA GLU A 452 31.48 3.17 -18.30
C GLU A 452 30.90 2.02 -19.14
N LEU A 453 30.05 1.19 -18.50
CA LEU A 453 29.34 0.10 -19.16
C LEU A 453 28.11 0.56 -19.99
N GLY A 454 27.91 1.87 -20.13
CA GLY A 454 26.85 2.45 -20.97
C GLY A 454 25.52 2.64 -20.28
N GLY A 455 25.52 2.83 -18.97
CA GLY A 455 24.33 3.14 -18.18
C GLY A 455 23.56 4.33 -18.77
N LYS A 456 22.25 4.13 -19.01
CA LYS A 456 21.42 5.07 -19.78
C LYS A 456 21.00 6.31 -18.99
N TYR A 457 20.99 6.23 -17.66
CA TYR A 457 20.39 7.26 -16.80
C TYR A 457 21.42 7.84 -15.83
N GLU A 458 21.17 9.09 -15.41
CA GLU A 458 21.99 9.75 -14.40
C GLU A 458 21.77 9.08 -13.05
N VAL A 459 22.89 8.74 -12.38
CA VAL A 459 22.86 8.17 -11.02
C VAL A 459 23.30 9.24 -10.04
N LYS A 460 22.43 9.57 -9.07
CA LYS A 460 22.73 10.46 -7.95
C LYS A 460 23.12 9.62 -6.74
N PHE A 461 24.29 9.91 -6.20
CA PHE A 461 24.74 9.33 -4.96
C PHE A 461 24.40 10.23 -3.77
N VAL A 462 23.74 9.67 -2.74
CA VAL A 462 23.34 10.39 -1.54
C VAL A 462 23.80 9.58 -0.34
N THR A 463 24.54 10.18 0.58
CA THR A 463 24.89 9.54 1.84
C THR A 463 24.34 10.35 3.01
N SER A 464 23.70 9.66 3.94
CA SER A 464 23.24 10.22 5.21
C SER A 464 24.22 9.95 6.36
N ALA A 465 25.29 9.20 6.09
CA ALA A 465 26.29 8.85 7.09
C ALA A 465 27.29 10.01 7.30
N ALA A 466 27.43 10.46 8.53
CA ALA A 466 28.36 11.52 8.91
C ALA A 466 29.83 11.06 9.00
N ALA A 467 30.09 9.75 8.90
CA ALA A 467 31.40 9.10 8.98
C ALA A 467 31.52 8.00 7.89
N PRO A 468 32.75 7.57 7.52
CA PRO A 468 32.95 6.44 6.62
C PRO A 468 32.26 5.17 7.14
N VAL A 469 31.49 4.51 6.27
CA VAL A 469 30.77 3.27 6.60
C VAL A 469 31.61 2.09 6.12
N THR A 470 32.25 1.40 7.04
CA THR A 470 33.11 0.24 6.75
C THR A 470 32.39 -1.06 7.06
N VAL A 471 32.38 -1.99 6.09
CA VAL A 471 31.69 -3.29 6.19
C VAL A 471 32.61 -4.44 5.76
N GLN A 472 32.32 -5.65 6.26
CA GLN A 472 33.01 -6.88 5.88
C GLN A 472 32.28 -7.57 4.73
N ILE A 473 32.75 -7.39 3.50
CA ILE A 473 32.11 -7.95 2.30
C ILE A 473 33.15 -8.53 1.33
N ASP A 474 32.68 -9.37 0.41
CA ASP A 474 33.42 -9.70 -0.81
C ASP A 474 33.17 -8.60 -1.84
N PRO A 475 34.16 -7.73 -2.15
CA PRO A 475 33.95 -6.59 -3.03
C PRO A 475 33.45 -6.98 -4.41
N THR A 476 33.93 -8.11 -4.95
CA THR A 476 33.55 -8.57 -6.29
C THR A 476 32.09 -9.04 -6.35
N GLN A 477 31.64 -9.76 -5.31
CA GLN A 477 30.23 -10.20 -5.25
C GLN A 477 29.32 -9.03 -5.03
N PHE A 478 29.70 -8.08 -4.18
CA PHE A 478 28.89 -6.92 -3.88
C PHE A 478 28.79 -5.94 -5.08
N GLU A 479 29.87 -5.78 -5.83
CA GLU A 479 29.87 -5.03 -7.10
C GLU A 479 28.86 -5.61 -8.09
N ILE A 480 28.83 -6.94 -8.24
CA ILE A 480 27.87 -7.63 -9.11
C ILE A 480 26.42 -7.38 -8.67
N VAL A 481 26.15 -7.47 -7.37
CA VAL A 481 24.80 -7.20 -6.83
C VAL A 481 24.38 -5.77 -7.11
N LEU A 482 25.25 -4.80 -6.85
CA LEU A 482 24.94 -3.39 -7.04
C LEU A 482 24.74 -3.04 -8.52
N LEU A 483 25.57 -3.58 -9.42
CA LEU A 483 25.40 -3.41 -10.87
C LEU A 483 24.07 -4.01 -11.37
N ASN A 484 23.67 -5.18 -10.85
CA ASN A 484 22.37 -5.77 -11.17
C ASN A 484 21.21 -4.89 -10.70
N LEU A 485 21.29 -4.32 -9.50
CA LEU A 485 20.27 -3.40 -8.99
C LEU A 485 20.17 -2.13 -9.82
N LEU A 486 21.30 -1.56 -10.25
CA LEU A 486 21.36 -0.38 -11.13
C LEU A 486 20.75 -0.69 -12.51
N ASN A 487 21.01 -1.87 -13.06
CA ASN A 487 20.42 -2.31 -14.31
C ASN A 487 18.92 -2.52 -14.18
N ASN A 488 18.44 -3.19 -13.13
CA ASN A 488 17.01 -3.37 -12.85
C ASN A 488 16.31 -2.02 -12.69
N ALA A 489 16.92 -1.09 -11.95
CA ALA A 489 16.41 0.27 -11.81
C ALA A 489 16.33 1.01 -13.15
N SER A 490 17.32 0.80 -14.02
CA SER A 490 17.34 1.35 -15.39
C SER A 490 16.27 0.75 -16.30
N GLU A 491 15.99 -0.53 -16.18
CA GLU A 491 14.96 -1.23 -16.98
C GLU A 491 13.53 -0.88 -16.53
N ALA A 492 13.34 -0.59 -15.25
CA ALA A 492 12.06 -0.20 -14.68
C ALA A 492 11.61 1.23 -15.06
N ILE A 493 12.50 2.06 -15.57
CA ILE A 493 12.19 3.43 -16.04
C ILE A 493 11.51 3.36 -17.41
N THR A 494 10.22 3.71 -17.47
CA THR A 494 9.44 3.80 -18.71
C THR A 494 9.66 5.14 -19.41
N GLN A 495 9.63 5.16 -20.77
CA GLN A 495 10.00 6.29 -21.65
C GLN A 495 9.18 7.59 -21.51
N GLN A 496 8.32 7.73 -20.52
CA GLN A 496 7.43 8.91 -20.39
C GLN A 496 7.92 10.00 -19.43
N GLU A 497 9.08 9.89 -18.84
CA GLU A 497 9.57 10.86 -17.85
C GLU A 497 10.64 11.82 -18.42
N THR A 498 10.50 13.09 -18.10
CA THR A 498 11.29 14.19 -18.71
C THR A 498 12.74 14.33 -18.21
N LYS A 499 13.22 13.53 -17.29
CA LYS A 499 14.65 13.30 -16.90
C LYS A 499 14.69 12.30 -15.72
N PRO A 500 14.57 11.02 -15.99
CA PRO A 500 14.61 10.04 -14.90
C PRO A 500 16.01 9.93 -14.29
N VAL A 501 16.04 9.86 -12.97
CA VAL A 501 17.27 9.77 -12.18
C VAL A 501 17.20 8.53 -11.30
N ILE A 502 18.27 7.75 -11.26
CA ILE A 502 18.45 6.66 -10.29
C ILE A 502 19.15 7.25 -9.06
N SER A 503 18.63 7.00 -7.89
CA SER A 503 19.23 7.43 -6.63
C SER A 503 19.84 6.23 -5.90
N VAL A 504 21.11 6.35 -5.52
CA VAL A 504 21.80 5.35 -4.68
C VAL A 504 22.11 6.00 -3.34
N GLY A 505 21.61 5.39 -2.27
CA GLY A 505 21.79 5.90 -0.91
C GLY A 505 22.60 4.96 -0.03
N ILE A 506 23.39 5.52 0.89
CA ILE A 506 23.99 4.80 2.01
C ILE A 506 23.41 5.37 3.29
N SER A 507 22.88 4.49 4.13
CA SER A 507 22.45 4.82 5.50
C SER A 507 23.08 3.84 6.49
N CYS A 508 23.26 4.31 7.72
CA CYS A 508 23.77 3.48 8.80
C CYS A 508 22.91 3.73 10.03
N GLU A 509 22.17 2.70 10.46
CA GLU A 509 21.34 2.76 11.65
C GLU A 509 21.58 1.55 12.53
N SER A 510 21.76 1.76 13.83
CA SER A 510 21.92 0.69 14.84
C SER A 510 23.07 -0.30 14.59
N GLY A 511 24.12 0.12 13.87
CA GLY A 511 25.27 -0.74 13.56
C GLY A 511 25.13 -1.57 12.29
N GLU A 512 24.03 -1.39 11.54
CA GLU A 512 23.82 -1.99 10.25
C GLU A 512 23.95 -0.93 9.15
N ALA A 513 24.63 -1.26 8.06
CA ALA A 513 24.74 -0.42 6.88
C ALA A 513 23.73 -0.87 5.82
N ALA A 514 22.98 0.07 5.26
CA ALA A 514 22.07 -0.20 4.16
C ALA A 514 22.49 0.58 2.91
N VAL A 515 22.53 -0.11 1.77
CA VAL A 515 22.66 0.49 0.45
C VAL A 515 21.33 0.38 -0.27
N THR A 516 20.74 1.52 -0.61
CA THR A 516 19.45 1.61 -1.29
C THR A 516 19.62 2.06 -2.73
N VAL A 517 18.94 1.42 -3.66
CA VAL A 517 18.83 1.85 -5.06
C VAL A 517 17.36 2.16 -5.32
N ALA A 518 17.06 3.41 -5.67
CA ALA A 518 15.71 3.86 -5.96
C ALA A 518 15.66 4.53 -7.33
N ASN A 519 14.55 4.36 -8.03
CA ASN A 519 14.26 5.01 -9.29
C ASN A 519 12.90 5.72 -9.24
N GLU A 520 12.63 6.65 -10.14
CA GLU A 520 11.36 7.38 -10.25
C GLU A 520 10.30 6.62 -11.07
N GLY A 521 10.50 5.33 -11.36
CA GLY A 521 9.57 4.50 -12.13
C GLY A 521 8.38 4.01 -11.30
N PHE A 522 7.26 3.73 -11.97
CA PHE A 522 6.04 3.18 -11.36
C PHE A 522 6.28 1.71 -11.00
N LEU A 523 6.32 1.41 -9.70
CA LEU A 523 6.17 0.04 -9.20
C LEU A 523 4.71 -0.18 -8.80
N GLU A 524 4.07 -1.23 -9.30
CA GLU A 524 2.70 -1.61 -8.92
C GLU A 524 2.59 -2.05 -7.44
N HIS A 525 3.70 -2.31 -6.79
CA HIS A 525 3.84 -2.58 -5.35
C HIS A 525 5.13 -1.94 -4.83
N GLU A 526 5.04 -1.31 -3.65
CA GLU A 526 6.19 -0.79 -2.90
C GLU A 526 7.08 -1.94 -2.42
N GLU A 527 7.91 -2.49 -3.28
CA GLU A 527 9.04 -3.33 -2.88
C GLU A 527 10.31 -2.48 -2.87
N LEU A 528 10.56 -1.86 -1.73
CA LEU A 528 11.87 -1.29 -1.43
C LEU A 528 12.82 -2.46 -1.13
N LEU A 529 13.72 -2.80 -2.05
CA LEU A 529 14.76 -3.78 -1.77
C LEU A 529 15.86 -3.10 -0.94
N ILE A 530 15.85 -3.32 0.36
CA ILE A 530 16.89 -2.84 1.28
C ILE A 530 17.82 -4.02 1.57
N ILE A 531 19.09 -3.87 1.22
CA ILE A 531 20.12 -4.85 1.59
C ILE A 531 20.78 -4.38 2.88
N PHE A 532 20.57 -5.12 3.96
CA PHE A 532 21.28 -4.92 5.21
C PHE A 532 22.59 -5.69 5.17
N LEU A 533 23.69 -5.00 5.49
CA LEU A 533 25.02 -5.57 5.60
C LEU A 533 25.44 -5.54 7.08
N PRO A 534 25.85 -6.68 7.66
CA PRO A 534 26.28 -6.75 9.04
C PRO A 534 27.59 -5.98 9.33
#